data_de6b541fd0504d79ccada16990bbbcc6
#
_entry.id   de6b541fd0504d79ccada16990bbbcc6
#
_cell.length_a   1.000
_cell.length_b   1.000
_cell.length_c   1.000
_cell.angle_alpha   90.00
_cell.angle_beta   90.00
_cell.angle_gamma   90.00
#
_symmetry.space_group_name_H-M   'P 1'
#
loop_
_entity.id
_entity.type
_entity.pdbx_description
1 polymer ?
#
loop_
_entity_poly.entity_id
_entity_poly.type
_entity_poly.pdbx_seq_one_letter_code
_entity_poly.pdbx_strand_id
1 'polypeptide(L)'
;MTLLGTALRPAATRVMLLGAGELGKEVAIECQRLGIEVIAVDRYPDAPAMHVAHRSHVINMLDSEALRHVITEEKPHYIVPEIEAIATDTLRELEGEGLNVVPCARATQLTMNREGIRRLAAEELGLPTSTYRFADSEASFHDAVAAVGFPCIVKPVMSSSGKGQNFIRSAEQLAQAWEYAQQGGRAGAGRVIVEGVVKFDFEITLLTVSAVDGVHFCAPVGHRQQDGDYRESWQPQQMSELALKRAQEIARHVVLALGGHGLFGVELFVCGDEVIFSEVSPRPHDTGMVTLISQDLSEFALHVRAFLGMPVGAIRQYGPAASAVILPQLTSRNVTFDNVHAAVGAGVQVRLFGKPEIDGTRRLGVALATGENVEEAVIKAKKAASHVTVKG
;
A
#
# COMPACT_ATOMS: atom_id res chain seq x y z
N MET A 1 -23.13 -4.14 -16.99
CA MET A 1 -23.00 -2.81 -17.68
C MET A 1 -22.83 -1.77 -16.57
N THR A 2 -21.70 -1.07 -16.54
CA THR A 2 -21.42 -0.07 -15.49
C THR A 2 -22.14 1.23 -15.83
N LEU A 3 -23.07 1.64 -15.00
CA LEU A 3 -23.75 2.93 -15.11
C LEU A 3 -23.10 3.92 -14.13
N LEU A 4 -22.57 5.04 -14.62
CA LEU A 4 -21.97 6.09 -13.82
C LEU A 4 -22.83 7.36 -13.87
N GLY A 5 -23.17 7.88 -12.69
CA GLY A 5 -23.87 9.15 -12.53
C GLY A 5 -22.90 10.29 -12.25
N THR A 6 -23.18 11.46 -12.84
CA THR A 6 -22.38 12.68 -12.70
C THR A 6 -22.40 13.19 -11.25
N ALA A 7 -21.23 13.55 -10.75
CA ALA A 7 -21.03 14.12 -9.41
C ALA A 7 -21.98 15.31 -9.11
N LEU A 8 -22.38 15.45 -7.84
CA LEU A 8 -23.25 16.51 -7.32
C LEU A 8 -24.66 16.53 -7.95
N ARG A 9 -25.12 15.39 -8.49
CA ARG A 9 -26.47 15.22 -9.03
C ARG A 9 -27.19 14.10 -8.29
N PRO A 10 -28.51 14.02 -8.33
CA PRO A 10 -29.28 12.97 -7.64
C PRO A 10 -28.85 11.55 -8.00
N ALA A 11 -28.42 11.32 -9.25
CA ALA A 11 -27.95 10.04 -9.75
C ALA A 11 -26.43 9.86 -9.64
N ALA A 12 -25.71 10.69 -8.86
CA ALA A 12 -24.25 10.63 -8.73
C ALA A 12 -23.78 9.26 -8.26
N THR A 13 -22.75 8.71 -8.91
CA THR A 13 -21.99 7.59 -8.37
C THR A 13 -21.04 8.12 -7.31
N ARG A 14 -21.13 7.61 -6.08
CA ARG A 14 -20.36 8.08 -4.91
C ARG A 14 -19.36 7.06 -4.47
N VAL A 15 -18.10 7.48 -4.33
CA VAL A 15 -17.00 6.71 -3.78
C VAL A 15 -16.53 7.37 -2.48
N MET A 16 -16.47 6.61 -1.40
CA MET A 16 -15.92 7.04 -0.11
C MET A 16 -14.55 6.41 0.11
N LEU A 17 -13.52 7.23 0.25
CA LEU A 17 -12.17 6.79 0.59
C LEU A 17 -12.01 6.79 2.12
N LEU A 18 -11.62 5.65 2.67
CA LEU A 18 -11.25 5.51 4.09
C LEU A 18 -9.73 5.53 4.22
N GLY A 19 -9.20 6.71 4.42
CA GLY A 19 -7.82 7.12 4.29
C GLY A 19 -7.67 8.13 3.17
N ALA A 20 -7.28 9.36 3.52
CA ALA A 20 -7.18 10.49 2.60
C ALA A 20 -5.73 10.94 2.38
N GLY A 21 -4.77 10.00 2.46
CA GLY A 21 -3.35 10.23 2.22
C GLY A 21 -3.02 10.45 0.74
N GLU A 22 -1.75 10.36 0.42
CA GLU A 22 -1.21 10.55 -0.94
C GLU A 22 -1.75 9.54 -1.95
N LEU A 23 -1.92 8.27 -1.57
CA LEU A 23 -2.48 7.25 -2.45
C LEU A 23 -3.97 7.50 -2.67
N GLY A 24 -4.71 7.78 -1.59
CA GLY A 24 -6.12 8.15 -1.67
C GLY A 24 -6.37 9.39 -2.54
N LYS A 25 -5.43 10.36 -2.55
CA LYS A 25 -5.50 11.52 -3.45
C LYS A 25 -5.46 11.12 -4.93
N GLU A 26 -4.55 10.23 -5.31
CA GLU A 26 -4.47 9.76 -6.70
C GLU A 26 -5.69 8.91 -7.08
N VAL A 27 -6.23 8.09 -6.17
CA VAL A 27 -7.51 7.38 -6.38
C VAL A 27 -8.67 8.38 -6.58
N ALA A 28 -8.73 9.45 -5.76
CA ALA A 28 -9.74 10.50 -5.91
C ALA A 28 -9.66 11.18 -7.28
N ILE A 29 -8.44 11.50 -7.74
CA ILE A 29 -8.22 12.13 -9.05
C ILE A 29 -8.70 11.20 -10.17
N GLU A 30 -8.40 9.90 -10.10
CA GLU A 30 -8.87 8.95 -11.11
C GLU A 30 -10.39 8.78 -11.08
N CYS A 31 -11.03 8.77 -9.91
CA CYS A 31 -12.49 8.81 -9.80
C CYS A 31 -13.08 10.06 -10.47
N GLN A 32 -12.49 11.23 -10.25
CA GLN A 32 -12.95 12.48 -10.84
C GLN A 32 -12.79 12.52 -12.37
N ARG A 33 -11.76 11.85 -12.94
CA ARG A 33 -11.63 11.70 -14.41
C ARG A 33 -12.83 11.00 -15.04
N LEU A 34 -13.55 10.18 -14.26
CA LEU A 34 -14.78 9.47 -14.66
C LEU A 34 -16.06 10.19 -14.21
N GLY A 35 -15.96 11.42 -13.69
CA GLY A 35 -17.11 12.21 -13.22
C GLY A 35 -17.75 11.70 -11.92
N ILE A 36 -17.03 10.86 -11.16
CA ILE A 36 -17.50 10.26 -9.91
C ILE A 36 -17.39 11.25 -8.76
N GLU A 37 -18.38 11.23 -7.87
CA GLU A 37 -18.38 12.01 -6.64
C GLU A 37 -17.54 11.33 -5.56
N VAL A 38 -16.55 12.02 -5.03
CA VAL A 38 -15.61 11.50 -4.04
C VAL A 38 -15.84 12.13 -2.68
N ILE A 39 -15.91 11.28 -1.66
CA ILE A 39 -15.96 11.65 -0.24
C ILE A 39 -14.65 11.11 0.40
N ALA A 40 -13.88 12.00 1.04
CA ALA A 40 -12.62 11.64 1.68
C ALA A 40 -12.76 11.61 3.21
N VAL A 41 -12.35 10.53 3.85
CA VAL A 41 -12.42 10.36 5.31
C VAL A 41 -11.02 10.12 5.85
N ASP A 42 -10.60 10.85 6.87
CA ASP A 42 -9.34 10.64 7.58
C ASP A 42 -9.46 11.07 9.04
N ARG A 43 -8.43 10.77 9.84
CA ARG A 43 -8.37 11.13 11.28
C ARG A 43 -7.95 12.59 11.53
N TYR A 44 -7.45 13.30 10.52
CA TYR A 44 -6.97 14.68 10.63
C TYR A 44 -7.50 15.53 9.46
N PRO A 45 -7.71 16.84 9.68
CA PRO A 45 -8.19 17.74 8.64
C PRO A 45 -7.12 17.99 7.57
N ASP A 46 -7.56 18.46 6.43
CA ASP A 46 -6.71 18.87 5.30
C ASP A 46 -5.76 17.78 4.80
N ALA A 47 -6.19 16.50 4.94
CA ALA A 47 -5.47 15.38 4.39
C ALA A 47 -5.43 15.47 2.84
N PRO A 48 -4.37 14.96 2.17
CA PRO A 48 -4.13 15.14 0.74
C PRO A 48 -5.33 14.91 -0.18
N ALA A 49 -6.10 13.84 0.02
CA ALA A 49 -7.28 13.56 -0.81
C ALA A 49 -8.45 14.52 -0.54
N MET A 50 -8.53 15.15 0.64
CA MET A 50 -9.57 16.14 0.94
C MET A 50 -9.46 17.38 0.07
N HIS A 51 -8.26 17.71 -0.42
CA HIS A 51 -8.05 18.85 -1.33
C HIS A 51 -8.70 18.67 -2.71
N VAL A 52 -8.99 17.43 -3.09
CA VAL A 52 -9.56 17.08 -4.41
C VAL A 52 -10.88 16.34 -4.31
N ALA A 53 -11.34 16.00 -3.13
CA ALA A 53 -12.64 15.38 -2.91
C ALA A 53 -13.78 16.43 -2.99
N HIS A 54 -15.00 15.99 -3.23
CA HIS A 54 -16.20 16.86 -3.22
C HIS A 54 -16.65 17.17 -1.81
N ARG A 55 -16.46 16.24 -0.87
CA ARG A 55 -16.72 16.39 0.57
C ARG A 55 -15.68 15.64 1.38
N SER A 56 -15.57 16.02 2.64
CA SER A 56 -14.63 15.33 3.54
C SER A 56 -15.18 15.26 4.98
N HIS A 57 -14.75 14.21 5.69
CA HIS A 57 -15.06 14.02 7.11
C HIS A 57 -13.78 13.72 7.88
N VAL A 58 -13.70 14.26 9.10
CA VAL A 58 -12.59 13.98 10.04
C VAL A 58 -13.15 13.18 11.20
N ILE A 59 -12.80 11.88 11.25
CA ILE A 59 -13.25 10.95 12.29
C ILE A 59 -12.12 9.99 12.68
N ASN A 60 -12.23 9.41 13.85
CA ASN A 60 -11.46 8.20 14.16
C ASN A 60 -12.11 6.98 13.48
N MET A 61 -11.53 6.48 12.41
CA MET A 61 -12.08 5.35 11.65
C MET A 61 -11.98 4.00 12.38
N LEU A 62 -11.31 3.93 13.54
CA LEU A 62 -11.37 2.79 14.46
C LEU A 62 -12.62 2.81 15.35
N ASP A 63 -13.33 3.95 15.42
CA ASP A 63 -14.62 4.08 16.07
C ASP A 63 -15.72 3.58 15.14
N SER A 64 -16.30 2.44 15.48
CA SER A 64 -17.35 1.77 14.69
C SER A 64 -18.60 2.62 14.52
N GLU A 65 -19.01 3.37 15.55
CA GLU A 65 -20.22 4.20 15.51
C GLU A 65 -20.01 5.43 14.62
N ALA A 66 -18.87 6.11 14.77
CA ALA A 66 -18.50 7.25 13.94
C ALA A 66 -18.38 6.84 12.46
N LEU A 67 -17.73 5.70 12.18
CA LEU A 67 -17.56 5.18 10.82
C LEU A 67 -18.94 4.84 10.20
N ARG A 68 -19.78 4.10 10.90
CA ARG A 68 -21.12 3.72 10.43
C ARG A 68 -22.01 4.97 10.21
N HIS A 69 -21.92 5.96 11.10
CA HIS A 69 -22.67 7.21 10.96
C HIS A 69 -22.36 7.94 9.66
N VAL A 70 -21.09 8.19 9.38
CA VAL A 70 -20.65 8.89 8.15
C VAL A 70 -21.03 8.10 6.90
N ILE A 71 -20.86 6.78 6.89
CA ILE A 71 -21.25 5.93 5.75
C ILE A 71 -22.76 5.98 5.52
N THR A 72 -23.56 5.96 6.58
CA THR A 72 -25.02 6.01 6.49
C THR A 72 -25.51 7.38 6.02
N GLU A 73 -24.86 8.47 6.44
CA GLU A 73 -25.17 9.85 6.01
C GLU A 73 -24.87 10.05 4.53
N GLU A 74 -23.67 9.68 4.10
CA GLU A 74 -23.19 9.92 2.73
C GLU A 74 -23.73 8.93 1.70
N LYS A 75 -24.12 7.74 2.12
CA LYS A 75 -24.65 6.66 1.25
C LYS A 75 -23.77 6.41 0.03
N PRO A 76 -22.47 6.08 0.21
CA PRO A 76 -21.59 5.80 -0.90
C PRO A 76 -22.02 4.52 -1.63
N HIS A 77 -21.75 4.44 -2.93
CA HIS A 77 -21.92 3.22 -3.72
C HIS A 77 -20.74 2.27 -3.53
N TYR A 78 -19.55 2.83 -3.24
CA TYR A 78 -18.32 2.09 -3.00
C TYR A 78 -17.59 2.68 -1.80
N ILE A 79 -17.15 1.81 -0.90
CA ILE A 79 -16.32 2.14 0.27
C ILE A 79 -14.93 1.58 -0.02
N VAL A 80 -13.92 2.45 -0.10
CA VAL A 80 -12.57 2.12 -0.54
C VAL A 80 -11.56 2.37 0.60
N PRO A 81 -11.17 1.33 1.34
CA PRO A 81 -10.11 1.41 2.33
C PRO A 81 -8.75 1.69 1.70
N GLU A 82 -8.06 2.72 2.19
CA GLU A 82 -6.74 3.15 1.73
C GLU A 82 -5.67 3.07 2.83
N ILE A 83 -6.08 2.76 4.06
CA ILE A 83 -5.20 2.55 5.19
C ILE A 83 -5.66 1.36 6.03
N GLU A 84 -4.81 0.91 6.97
CA GLU A 84 -5.11 -0.25 7.83
C GLU A 84 -5.80 0.14 9.16
N ALA A 85 -5.88 1.41 9.53
CA ALA A 85 -6.47 1.86 10.81
C ALA A 85 -7.98 2.11 10.68
N ILE A 86 -8.76 1.05 10.45
CA ILE A 86 -10.22 1.08 10.22
C ILE A 86 -10.88 -0.02 11.04
N ALA A 87 -12.12 0.23 11.52
CA ALA A 87 -12.97 -0.77 12.16
C ALA A 87 -13.47 -1.80 11.12
N THR A 88 -12.68 -2.82 10.83
CA THR A 88 -12.96 -3.81 9.77
C THR A 88 -14.17 -4.68 10.03
N ASP A 89 -14.52 -4.93 11.31
CA ASP A 89 -15.75 -5.64 11.65
C ASP A 89 -16.98 -4.86 11.21
N THR A 90 -16.96 -3.53 11.38
CA THR A 90 -18.03 -2.64 10.86
C THR A 90 -18.14 -2.73 9.35
N LEU A 91 -17.00 -2.79 8.63
CA LEU A 91 -17.03 -2.95 7.16
C LEU A 91 -17.64 -4.30 6.75
N ARG A 92 -17.38 -5.38 7.50
CA ARG A 92 -17.99 -6.69 7.23
C ARG A 92 -19.51 -6.67 7.44
N GLU A 93 -19.98 -6.02 8.50
CA GLU A 93 -21.41 -5.85 8.75
C GLU A 93 -22.07 -5.07 7.62
N LEU A 94 -21.49 -3.92 7.23
CA LEU A 94 -22.00 -3.07 6.15
C LEU A 94 -22.01 -3.78 4.80
N GLU A 95 -20.99 -4.59 4.50
CA GLU A 95 -20.96 -5.44 3.30
C GLU A 95 -22.08 -6.49 3.35
N GLY A 96 -22.33 -7.09 4.52
CA GLY A 96 -23.48 -7.98 4.74
C GLY A 96 -24.84 -7.29 4.58
N GLU A 97 -24.92 -5.99 4.81
CA GLU A 97 -26.09 -5.15 4.57
C GLU A 97 -26.24 -4.73 3.08
N GLY A 98 -25.28 -5.12 2.22
CA GLY A 98 -25.32 -4.90 0.78
C GLY A 98 -24.51 -3.70 0.28
N LEU A 99 -23.64 -3.09 1.11
CA LEU A 99 -22.72 -2.04 0.65
C LEU A 99 -21.50 -2.67 -0.04
N ASN A 100 -20.96 -1.99 -1.03
CA ASN A 100 -19.75 -2.47 -1.74
C ASN A 100 -18.48 -1.98 -1.03
N VAL A 101 -17.79 -2.86 -0.34
CA VAL A 101 -16.45 -2.62 0.21
C VAL A 101 -15.41 -3.11 -0.80
N VAL A 102 -14.35 -2.36 -1.04
CA VAL A 102 -13.33 -2.59 -2.08
C VAL A 102 -12.01 -3.04 -1.45
N PRO A 103 -11.37 -4.09 -1.96
CA PRO A 103 -11.89 -5.07 -2.93
C PRO A 103 -13.01 -5.92 -2.35
N CYS A 104 -12.99 -6.22 -1.04
CA CYS A 104 -14.06 -6.71 -0.17
C CYS A 104 -13.65 -6.56 1.29
N ALA A 105 -14.61 -6.58 2.22
CA ALA A 105 -14.35 -6.43 3.65
C ALA A 105 -13.45 -7.54 4.21
N ARG A 106 -13.60 -8.78 3.70
CA ARG A 106 -12.72 -9.91 4.08
C ARG A 106 -11.27 -9.66 3.72
N ALA A 107 -10.98 -9.17 2.50
CA ALA A 107 -9.62 -8.85 2.07
C ALA A 107 -8.99 -7.79 2.98
N THR A 108 -9.71 -6.71 3.24
CA THR A 108 -9.26 -5.64 4.13
C THR A 108 -8.97 -6.17 5.55
N GLN A 109 -9.84 -6.98 6.12
CA GLN A 109 -9.66 -7.55 7.46
C GLN A 109 -8.45 -8.50 7.55
N LEU A 110 -8.31 -9.41 6.58
CA LEU A 110 -7.21 -10.39 6.60
C LEU A 110 -5.84 -9.73 6.43
N THR A 111 -5.74 -8.73 5.56
CA THR A 111 -4.44 -8.07 5.28
C THR A 111 -4.02 -7.09 6.38
N MET A 112 -4.96 -6.58 7.18
CA MET A 112 -4.65 -5.82 8.39
C MET A 112 -4.05 -6.68 9.51
N ASN A 113 -4.26 -7.97 9.47
CA ASN A 113 -3.81 -8.93 10.46
C ASN A 113 -2.75 -9.85 9.84
N ARG A 114 -1.47 -9.64 10.20
CA ARG A 114 -0.35 -10.47 9.71
C ARG A 114 -0.54 -11.96 9.95
N GLU A 115 -1.24 -12.34 11.02
CA GLU A 115 -1.55 -13.75 11.27
C GLU A 115 -2.53 -14.28 10.22
N GLY A 116 -3.61 -13.53 9.95
CA GLY A 116 -4.62 -13.93 8.98
C GLY A 116 -4.04 -14.15 7.59
N ILE A 117 -3.29 -13.17 7.07
CA ILE A 117 -2.71 -13.28 5.74
C ILE A 117 -1.58 -14.33 5.67
N ARG A 118 -0.78 -14.48 6.73
CA ARG A 118 0.29 -15.48 6.77
C ARG A 118 -0.29 -16.91 6.78
N ARG A 119 -1.33 -17.16 7.55
CA ARG A 119 -2.00 -18.46 7.57
C ARG A 119 -2.69 -18.76 6.25
N LEU A 120 -3.38 -17.78 5.66
CA LEU A 120 -3.95 -17.94 4.33
C LEU A 120 -2.88 -18.37 3.31
N ALA A 121 -1.76 -17.65 3.24
CA ALA A 121 -0.71 -17.94 2.27
C ALA A 121 -0.01 -19.29 2.54
N ALA A 122 0.44 -19.53 3.77
CA ALA A 122 1.28 -20.68 4.11
C ALA A 122 0.48 -21.97 4.36
N GLU A 123 -0.66 -21.87 5.10
CA GLU A 123 -1.37 -23.05 5.60
C GLU A 123 -2.55 -23.44 4.69
N GLU A 124 -3.31 -22.45 4.16
CA GLU A 124 -4.47 -22.74 3.31
C GLU A 124 -4.06 -22.90 1.84
N LEU A 125 -3.18 -22.03 1.33
CA LEU A 125 -2.75 -22.04 -0.07
C LEU A 125 -1.45 -22.82 -0.31
N GLY A 126 -0.71 -23.18 0.73
CA GLY A 126 0.56 -23.93 0.64
C GLY A 126 1.65 -23.17 -0.12
N LEU A 127 1.63 -21.83 -0.11
CA LEU A 127 2.58 -20.99 -0.83
C LEU A 127 3.92 -20.91 -0.09
N PRO A 128 5.05 -20.75 -0.81
CA PRO A 128 6.34 -20.50 -0.18
C PRO A 128 6.31 -19.20 0.62
N THR A 129 6.62 -19.27 1.91
CA THR A 129 6.74 -18.13 2.83
C THR A 129 8.02 -18.27 3.65
N SER A 130 8.46 -17.21 4.35
CA SER A 130 9.45 -17.34 5.42
C SER A 130 8.96 -18.33 6.48
N THR A 131 9.88 -19.02 7.17
CA THR A 131 9.51 -19.76 8.39
C THR A 131 8.98 -18.79 9.43
N TYR A 132 7.95 -19.17 10.17
CA TYR A 132 7.34 -18.27 11.14
C TYR A 132 6.76 -18.98 12.35
N ARG A 133 6.59 -18.24 13.45
CA ARG A 133 5.82 -18.63 14.64
C ARG A 133 5.11 -17.40 15.21
N PHE A 134 3.96 -17.62 15.81
CA PHE A 134 3.24 -16.57 16.55
C PHE A 134 3.48 -16.72 18.05
N ALA A 135 3.52 -15.60 18.76
CA ALA A 135 3.65 -15.56 20.21
C ALA A 135 2.76 -14.47 20.81
N ASP A 136 2.15 -14.73 21.97
CA ASP A 136 1.25 -13.84 22.71
C ASP A 136 1.77 -13.50 24.12
N SER A 137 2.88 -14.10 24.51
CA SER A 137 3.57 -13.89 25.79
C SER A 137 5.07 -13.89 25.58
N GLU A 138 5.82 -13.34 26.51
CA GLU A 138 7.29 -13.35 26.47
C GLU A 138 7.84 -14.78 26.46
N ALA A 139 7.25 -15.69 27.22
CA ALA A 139 7.64 -17.09 27.23
C ALA A 139 7.45 -17.74 25.86
N SER A 140 6.25 -17.60 25.26
CA SER A 140 5.99 -18.14 23.91
C SER A 140 6.81 -17.43 22.82
N PHE A 141 7.22 -16.17 23.03
CA PHE A 141 8.14 -15.49 22.14
C PHE A 141 9.54 -16.10 22.15
N HIS A 142 10.09 -16.44 23.34
CA HIS A 142 11.35 -17.15 23.44
C HIS A 142 11.30 -18.53 22.74
N ASP A 143 10.21 -19.28 22.93
CA ASP A 143 10.00 -20.55 22.24
C ASP A 143 9.89 -20.38 20.73
N ALA A 144 9.21 -19.34 20.28
CA ALA A 144 9.07 -18.99 18.86
C ALA A 144 10.43 -18.68 18.22
N VAL A 145 11.27 -17.87 18.89
CA VAL A 145 12.62 -17.57 18.41
C VAL A 145 13.50 -18.81 18.42
N ALA A 146 13.42 -19.66 19.44
CA ALA A 146 14.17 -20.91 19.48
C ALA A 146 13.80 -21.86 18.32
N ALA A 147 12.51 -21.89 17.94
CA ALA A 147 12.01 -22.70 16.82
C ALA A 147 12.37 -22.14 15.44
N VAL A 148 12.40 -20.80 15.28
CA VAL A 148 12.74 -20.14 14.02
C VAL A 148 14.26 -20.04 13.83
N GLY A 149 15.00 -19.80 14.90
CA GLY A 149 16.46 -19.60 14.91
C GLY A 149 16.90 -18.17 14.63
N PHE A 150 18.18 -17.92 14.76
CA PHE A 150 18.81 -16.63 14.45
C PHE A 150 19.51 -16.64 13.07
N PRO A 151 19.53 -15.51 12.35
CA PRO A 151 18.80 -14.28 12.64
C PRO A 151 17.30 -14.41 12.36
N CYS A 152 16.48 -13.66 13.09
CA CYS A 152 15.04 -13.59 12.85
C CYS A 152 14.52 -12.16 12.97
N ILE A 153 13.28 -11.95 12.54
CA ILE A 153 12.58 -10.67 12.62
C ILE A 153 11.33 -10.85 13.48
N VAL A 154 11.12 -9.96 14.46
CA VAL A 154 9.88 -9.89 15.21
C VAL A 154 9.07 -8.68 14.75
N LYS A 155 7.75 -8.87 14.57
CA LYS A 155 6.82 -7.81 14.17
C LYS A 155 5.53 -7.93 14.99
N PRO A 156 4.91 -6.84 15.46
CA PRO A 156 3.53 -6.90 15.96
C PRO A 156 2.59 -7.40 14.85
N VAL A 157 1.59 -8.21 15.20
CA VAL A 157 0.61 -8.73 14.24
C VAL A 157 -0.18 -7.59 13.61
N MET A 158 -0.50 -6.55 14.37
CA MET A 158 -1.23 -5.36 13.94
C MET A 158 -0.30 -4.14 13.90
N SER A 159 0.54 -4.03 12.89
CA SER A 159 1.41 -2.85 12.67
C SER A 159 1.70 -2.64 11.19
N SER A 160 2.15 -1.42 10.82
CA SER A 160 2.57 -1.09 9.46
C SER A 160 3.80 -0.18 9.48
N SER A 161 4.43 -0.01 8.32
CA SER A 161 5.62 0.85 8.14
C SER A 161 6.75 0.55 9.13
N GLY A 162 7.01 -0.73 9.41
CA GLY A 162 8.11 -1.17 10.26
C GLY A 162 8.00 -0.85 11.75
N LYS A 163 6.89 -0.25 12.23
CA LYS A 163 6.72 0.10 13.64
C LYS A 163 6.69 -1.15 14.51
N GLY A 164 7.54 -1.18 15.57
CA GLY A 164 7.69 -2.32 16.45
C GLY A 164 8.47 -3.50 15.84
N GLN A 165 8.97 -3.37 14.62
CA GLN A 165 9.79 -4.40 13.98
C GLN A 165 11.22 -4.37 14.50
N ASN A 166 11.76 -5.55 14.84
CA ASN A 166 13.15 -5.71 15.22
C ASN A 166 13.82 -6.84 14.45
N PHE A 167 15.07 -6.63 14.07
CA PHE A 167 15.97 -7.65 13.54
C PHE A 167 16.84 -8.20 14.68
N ILE A 168 16.67 -9.47 15.00
CA ILE A 168 17.30 -10.15 16.15
C ILE A 168 18.42 -11.06 15.64
N ARG A 169 19.64 -10.82 16.10
CA ARG A 169 20.83 -11.59 15.74
C ARG A 169 21.25 -12.59 16.81
N SER A 170 20.90 -12.32 18.05
CA SER A 170 21.33 -13.14 19.19
C SER A 170 20.34 -13.04 20.35
N ALA A 171 20.51 -13.94 21.34
CA ALA A 171 19.62 -14.05 22.50
C ALA A 171 19.61 -12.79 23.38
N GLU A 172 20.72 -12.05 23.43
CA GLU A 172 20.84 -10.85 24.25
C GLU A 172 19.88 -9.72 23.83
N GLN A 173 19.36 -9.77 22.58
CA GLN A 173 18.46 -8.76 22.04
C GLN A 173 16.98 -9.06 22.32
N LEU A 174 16.65 -10.24 22.86
CA LEU A 174 15.25 -10.72 22.97
C LEU A 174 14.39 -9.83 23.85
N ALA A 175 14.84 -9.48 25.05
CA ALA A 175 14.05 -8.66 25.97
C ALA A 175 13.71 -7.29 25.37
N GLN A 176 14.71 -6.61 24.79
CA GLN A 176 14.51 -5.31 24.15
C GLN A 176 13.58 -5.43 22.92
N ALA A 177 13.73 -6.48 22.12
CA ALA A 177 12.93 -6.69 20.94
C ALA A 177 11.44 -6.97 21.27
N TRP A 178 11.20 -7.75 22.34
CA TRP A 178 9.85 -7.98 22.85
C TRP A 178 9.20 -6.68 23.33
N GLU A 179 9.90 -5.93 24.18
CA GLU A 179 9.40 -4.67 24.70
C GLU A 179 9.06 -3.67 23.58
N TYR A 180 9.96 -3.49 22.61
CA TYR A 180 9.72 -2.60 21.48
C TYR A 180 8.56 -3.06 20.59
N ALA A 181 8.40 -4.37 20.38
CA ALA A 181 7.28 -4.90 19.62
C ALA A 181 5.94 -4.63 20.32
N GLN A 182 5.90 -4.66 21.66
CA GLN A 182 4.70 -4.33 22.43
C GLN A 182 4.32 -2.85 22.34
N GLN A 183 5.27 -1.96 22.13
CA GLN A 183 5.03 -0.50 21.98
C GLN A 183 4.61 -0.12 20.56
N GLY A 184 4.98 -0.90 19.55
CA GLY A 184 4.75 -0.61 18.13
C GLY A 184 3.39 -1.03 17.57
N GLY A 185 2.60 -1.78 18.31
CA GLY A 185 1.30 -2.30 17.87
C GLY A 185 0.22 -1.21 17.77
N ARG A 186 -0.53 -1.16 16.67
CA ARG A 186 -1.68 -0.23 16.50
C ARG A 186 -2.86 -0.55 17.42
N ALA A 187 -3.00 -1.80 17.83
CA ALA A 187 -4.02 -2.27 18.77
C ALA A 187 -3.51 -2.35 20.23
N GLY A 188 -2.34 -1.76 20.52
CA GLY A 188 -1.68 -1.87 21.83
C GLY A 188 -0.76 -3.09 21.93
N ALA A 189 -0.34 -3.42 23.15
CA ALA A 189 0.44 -4.62 23.43
C ALA A 189 -0.33 -5.88 23.05
N GLY A 190 0.36 -6.85 22.44
CA GLY A 190 -0.32 -8.05 21.98
C GLY A 190 0.58 -9.04 21.25
N ARG A 191 -0.06 -9.80 20.39
CA ARG A 191 0.53 -10.89 19.63
C ARG A 191 1.57 -10.42 18.62
N VAL A 192 2.66 -11.16 18.50
CA VAL A 192 3.74 -10.93 17.54
C VAL A 192 3.91 -12.13 16.61
N ILE A 193 4.49 -11.86 15.43
CA ILE A 193 5.05 -12.89 14.56
C ILE A 193 6.57 -12.82 14.63
N VAL A 194 7.20 -13.98 14.75
CA VAL A 194 8.64 -14.19 14.60
C VAL A 194 8.87 -14.87 13.26
N GLU A 195 9.66 -14.25 12.39
CA GLU A 195 9.92 -14.72 11.04
C GLU A 195 11.41 -14.98 10.82
N GLY A 196 11.74 -16.09 10.15
CA GLY A 196 13.10 -16.35 9.67
C GLY A 196 13.49 -15.35 8.58
N VAL A 197 14.74 -14.94 8.59
CA VAL A 197 15.27 -14.03 7.57
C VAL A 197 15.42 -14.77 6.25
N VAL A 198 14.74 -14.26 5.23
CA VAL A 198 14.89 -14.74 3.86
C VAL A 198 16.13 -14.09 3.25
N LYS A 199 17.03 -14.90 2.68
CA LYS A 199 18.10 -14.41 1.83
C LYS A 199 17.56 -14.30 0.41
N PHE A 200 17.52 -13.10 -0.12
CA PHE A 200 16.99 -12.82 -1.45
C PHE A 200 17.96 -11.95 -2.26
N ASP A 201 17.84 -11.99 -3.58
CA ASP A 201 18.59 -11.15 -4.48
C ASP A 201 17.97 -9.76 -4.56
N PHE A 202 16.63 -9.71 -4.63
CA PHE A 202 15.84 -8.48 -4.62
C PHE A 202 14.39 -8.74 -4.18
N GLU A 203 13.72 -7.69 -3.79
CA GLU A 203 12.31 -7.66 -3.45
C GLU A 203 11.53 -6.96 -4.57
N ILE A 204 10.33 -7.44 -4.86
CA ILE A 204 9.41 -6.82 -5.80
C ILE A 204 8.04 -6.57 -5.18
N THR A 205 7.37 -5.54 -5.67
CA THR A 205 5.91 -5.43 -5.57
C THR A 205 5.32 -5.82 -6.92
N LEU A 206 4.53 -6.89 -6.96
CA LEU A 206 3.77 -7.27 -8.14
C LEU A 206 2.34 -6.72 -8.02
N LEU A 207 2.10 -5.57 -8.66
CA LEU A 207 0.78 -4.96 -8.72
C LEU A 207 -0.15 -5.87 -9.52
N THR A 208 -1.14 -6.42 -8.83
CA THR A 208 -2.05 -7.45 -9.33
C THR A 208 -3.47 -6.93 -9.28
N VAL A 209 -4.18 -6.96 -10.39
CA VAL A 209 -5.54 -6.43 -10.51
C VAL A 209 -6.53 -7.57 -10.68
N SER A 210 -7.48 -7.68 -9.75
CA SER A 210 -8.67 -8.55 -9.91
C SER A 210 -9.80 -7.71 -10.51
N ALA A 211 -10.24 -8.03 -11.71
CA ALA A 211 -11.28 -7.31 -12.44
C ALA A 211 -12.29 -8.26 -13.06
N VAL A 212 -13.34 -7.71 -13.67
CA VAL A 212 -14.42 -8.49 -14.29
C VAL A 212 -13.96 -9.35 -15.48
N ASP A 213 -12.85 -9.01 -16.11
CA ASP A 213 -12.22 -9.70 -17.22
C ASP A 213 -11.03 -10.60 -16.80
N GLY A 214 -10.84 -10.78 -15.49
CA GLY A 214 -9.84 -11.70 -14.94
C GLY A 214 -8.79 -11.03 -14.05
N VAL A 215 -7.68 -11.74 -13.82
CA VAL A 215 -6.53 -11.25 -13.04
C VAL A 215 -5.44 -10.78 -14.00
N HIS A 216 -5.05 -9.52 -13.86
CA HIS A 216 -4.03 -8.84 -14.65
C HIS A 216 -2.83 -8.47 -13.80
N PHE A 217 -1.66 -8.37 -14.40
CA PHE A 217 -0.41 -8.01 -13.71
C PHE A 217 0.25 -6.82 -14.41
N CYS A 218 0.70 -5.85 -13.61
CA CYS A 218 1.68 -4.89 -14.09
C CYS A 218 3.06 -5.56 -14.24
N ALA A 219 3.97 -4.96 -14.97
CA ALA A 219 5.36 -5.36 -14.91
C ALA A 219 5.88 -5.24 -13.47
N PRO A 220 6.78 -6.15 -13.01
CA PRO A 220 7.26 -6.12 -11.63
C PRO A 220 7.89 -4.78 -11.26
N VAL A 221 7.57 -4.28 -10.08
CA VAL A 221 8.15 -3.07 -9.51
C VAL A 221 9.25 -3.47 -8.54
N GLY A 222 10.50 -3.14 -8.88
CA GLY A 222 11.62 -3.22 -7.95
C GLY A 222 11.64 -1.99 -7.05
N HIS A 223 12.14 -2.11 -5.83
CA HIS A 223 12.20 -0.99 -4.91
C HIS A 223 13.37 -1.12 -3.93
N ARG A 224 13.74 -0.02 -3.33
CA ARG A 224 14.68 0.03 -2.23
C ARG A 224 14.00 0.64 -1.01
N GLN A 225 14.09 -0.08 0.09
CA GLN A 225 13.69 0.40 1.41
C GLN A 225 14.94 0.77 2.23
N GLN A 226 14.77 1.69 3.14
CA GLN A 226 15.75 2.03 4.16
C GLN A 226 15.04 2.31 5.47
N ASP A 227 15.45 1.61 6.54
CA ASP A 227 14.84 1.71 7.87
C ASP A 227 13.33 1.37 7.86
N GLY A 228 12.93 0.42 6.98
CA GLY A 228 11.53 0.02 6.81
C GLY A 228 10.67 1.02 6.04
N ASP A 229 11.26 2.06 5.44
CA ASP A 229 10.54 3.06 4.66
C ASP A 229 11.01 3.06 3.19
N TYR A 230 10.06 3.16 2.27
CA TYR A 230 10.29 3.22 0.83
C TYR A 230 11.10 4.47 0.46
N ARG A 231 12.09 4.32 -0.39
CA ARG A 231 12.97 5.41 -0.86
C ARG A 231 12.87 5.64 -2.35
N GLU A 232 12.98 4.59 -3.14
CA GLU A 232 12.82 4.61 -4.58
C GLU A 232 12.20 3.31 -5.09
N SER A 233 11.50 3.39 -6.21
CA SER A 233 11.02 2.23 -6.97
C SER A 233 11.28 2.43 -8.46
N TRP A 234 11.29 1.35 -9.20
CA TRP A 234 11.50 1.34 -10.63
C TRP A 234 10.71 0.22 -11.30
N GLN A 235 10.43 0.42 -12.58
CA GLN A 235 9.69 -0.53 -13.40
C GLN A 235 10.22 -0.52 -14.83
N PRO A 236 10.47 -1.72 -15.44
CA PRO A 236 10.29 -3.04 -14.85
C PRO A 236 11.51 -3.47 -14.02
N GLN A 237 11.29 -4.25 -12.96
CA GLN A 237 12.36 -5.03 -12.36
C GLN A 237 12.69 -6.21 -13.26
N GLN A 238 13.94 -6.32 -13.68
CA GLN A 238 14.41 -7.46 -14.47
C GLN A 238 14.49 -8.72 -13.60
N MET A 239 13.96 -9.82 -14.12
CA MET A 239 13.98 -11.13 -13.47
C MET A 239 13.86 -12.23 -14.53
N SER A 240 14.15 -13.49 -14.17
CA SER A 240 13.98 -14.61 -15.10
C SER A 240 12.50 -14.83 -15.43
N GLU A 241 12.23 -15.38 -16.62
CA GLU A 241 10.85 -15.73 -17.03
C GLU A 241 10.20 -16.73 -16.05
N LEU A 242 11.00 -17.65 -15.50
CA LEU A 242 10.52 -18.64 -14.55
C LEU A 242 10.14 -18.00 -13.21
N ALA A 243 10.99 -17.08 -12.69
CA ALA A 243 10.68 -16.34 -11.47
C ALA A 243 9.45 -15.44 -11.67
N LEU A 244 9.32 -14.76 -12.82
CA LEU A 244 8.14 -13.95 -13.14
C LEU A 244 6.86 -14.80 -13.15
N LYS A 245 6.91 -15.96 -13.80
CA LYS A 245 5.76 -16.88 -13.83
C LYS A 245 5.37 -17.34 -12.43
N ARG A 246 6.33 -17.73 -11.59
CA ARG A 246 6.09 -18.11 -10.19
C ARG A 246 5.51 -16.95 -9.37
N ALA A 247 6.04 -15.75 -9.54
CA ALA A 247 5.51 -14.55 -8.89
C ALA A 247 4.03 -14.29 -9.26
N GLN A 248 3.69 -14.41 -10.53
CA GLN A 248 2.32 -14.26 -11.01
C GLN A 248 1.40 -15.39 -10.52
N GLU A 249 1.87 -16.62 -10.41
CA GLU A 249 1.10 -17.73 -9.86
C GLU A 249 0.80 -17.51 -8.36
N ILE A 250 1.80 -17.13 -7.56
CA ILE A 250 1.63 -16.81 -6.15
C ILE A 250 0.62 -15.66 -5.99
N ALA A 251 0.84 -14.55 -6.69
CA ALA A 251 -0.04 -13.39 -6.60
C ALA A 251 -1.47 -13.71 -7.02
N ARG A 252 -1.67 -14.48 -8.10
CA ARG A 252 -2.98 -14.93 -8.54
C ARG A 252 -3.71 -15.74 -7.46
N HIS A 253 -3.05 -16.72 -6.84
CA HIS A 253 -3.63 -17.54 -5.79
C HIS A 253 -4.06 -16.71 -4.58
N VAL A 254 -3.20 -15.81 -4.11
CA VAL A 254 -3.49 -14.93 -2.98
C VAL A 254 -4.67 -14.01 -3.28
N VAL A 255 -4.66 -13.33 -4.43
CA VAL A 255 -5.70 -12.36 -4.81
C VAL A 255 -7.06 -13.03 -5.00
N LEU A 256 -7.10 -14.21 -5.66
CA LEU A 256 -8.35 -14.97 -5.81
C LEU A 256 -8.88 -15.49 -4.46
N ALA A 257 -8.00 -15.90 -3.55
CA ALA A 257 -8.41 -16.35 -2.21
C ALA A 257 -8.91 -15.21 -1.34
N LEU A 258 -8.35 -14.01 -1.48
CA LEU A 258 -8.86 -12.80 -0.80
C LEU A 258 -10.21 -12.37 -1.33
N GLY A 259 -10.41 -12.45 -2.65
CA GLY A 259 -11.65 -12.11 -3.33
C GLY A 259 -11.83 -10.61 -3.59
N GLY A 260 -12.96 -10.30 -4.25
CA GLY A 260 -13.32 -8.93 -4.63
C GLY A 260 -12.61 -8.42 -5.88
N HIS A 261 -12.95 -7.18 -6.29
CA HIS A 261 -12.37 -6.51 -7.43
C HIS A 261 -11.63 -5.24 -6.99
N GLY A 262 -10.38 -5.12 -7.42
CA GLY A 262 -9.50 -4.01 -7.07
C GLY A 262 -8.05 -4.33 -7.41
N LEU A 263 -7.15 -3.46 -7.02
CA LEU A 263 -5.71 -3.65 -7.14
C LEU A 263 -5.15 -4.16 -5.81
N PHE A 264 -4.17 -5.05 -5.91
CA PHE A 264 -3.43 -5.62 -4.79
C PHE A 264 -1.92 -5.42 -5.03
N GLY A 265 -1.23 -4.85 -4.05
CA GLY A 265 0.22 -4.80 -4.00
C GLY A 265 0.77 -6.07 -3.35
N VAL A 266 1.24 -7.03 -4.14
CA VAL A 266 1.78 -8.30 -3.62
C VAL A 266 3.30 -8.19 -3.52
N GLU A 267 3.82 -8.25 -2.30
CA GLU A 267 5.26 -8.18 -2.01
C GLU A 267 5.88 -9.57 -2.00
N LEU A 268 6.96 -9.74 -2.75
CA LEU A 268 7.60 -11.02 -3.00
C LEU A 268 9.12 -10.88 -2.91
N PHE A 269 9.78 -11.84 -2.25
CA PHE A 269 11.23 -12.00 -2.29
C PHE A 269 11.61 -12.91 -3.45
N VAL A 270 12.66 -12.55 -4.19
CA VAL A 270 13.17 -13.32 -5.33
C VAL A 270 14.60 -13.75 -5.05
N CYS A 271 14.88 -15.05 -5.19
CA CYS A 271 16.18 -15.67 -5.02
C CYS A 271 16.45 -16.60 -6.21
N GLY A 272 17.20 -16.12 -7.20
CA GLY A 272 17.31 -16.79 -8.49
C GLY A 272 15.94 -16.98 -9.13
N ASP A 273 15.55 -18.24 -9.31
CA ASP A 273 14.21 -18.59 -9.82
C ASP A 273 13.17 -18.81 -8.72
N GLU A 274 13.57 -18.89 -7.44
CA GLU A 274 12.64 -19.09 -6.34
C GLU A 274 11.97 -17.77 -5.96
N VAL A 275 10.66 -17.85 -5.65
CA VAL A 275 9.86 -16.69 -5.25
C VAL A 275 9.12 -17.03 -3.95
N ILE A 276 9.20 -16.15 -2.99
CA ILE A 276 8.67 -16.33 -1.64
C ILE A 276 7.68 -15.20 -1.34
N PHE A 277 6.48 -15.54 -0.90
CA PHE A 277 5.46 -14.57 -0.49
C PHE A 277 5.88 -13.86 0.80
N SER A 278 5.83 -12.54 0.79
CA SER A 278 6.10 -11.67 1.94
C SER A 278 4.81 -11.12 2.54
N GLU A 279 4.15 -10.21 1.83
CA GLU A 279 2.96 -9.50 2.31
C GLU A 279 2.04 -9.14 1.11
N VAL A 280 0.80 -8.72 1.40
CA VAL A 280 -0.10 -8.16 0.39
C VAL A 280 -0.92 -7.01 0.98
N SER A 281 -1.05 -5.93 0.20
CA SER A 281 -1.96 -4.81 0.47
C SER A 281 -3.13 -4.87 -0.50
N PRO A 282 -4.40 -4.85 -0.05
CA PRO A 282 -5.59 -4.95 -0.92
C PRO A 282 -5.98 -3.55 -1.46
N ARG A 283 -5.00 -2.78 -1.89
CA ARG A 283 -5.10 -1.38 -2.29
C ARG A 283 -3.87 -0.96 -3.10
N PRO A 284 -3.85 0.24 -3.72
CA PRO A 284 -2.65 0.82 -4.30
C PRO A 284 -1.47 0.84 -3.31
N HIS A 285 -0.27 0.63 -3.84
CA HIS A 285 0.97 0.49 -3.07
C HIS A 285 1.90 1.68 -3.31
N ASP A 286 2.58 2.16 -2.29
CA ASP A 286 3.45 3.36 -2.43
C ASP A 286 4.60 3.16 -3.43
N THR A 287 5.11 1.93 -3.60
CA THR A 287 6.09 1.62 -4.64
C THR A 287 5.50 1.73 -6.04
N GLY A 288 4.20 1.57 -6.20
CA GLY A 288 3.47 1.64 -7.46
C GLY A 288 3.27 3.06 -7.99
N MET A 289 3.65 4.11 -7.25
CA MET A 289 3.63 5.48 -7.78
C MET A 289 4.44 5.65 -9.08
N VAL A 290 5.41 4.80 -9.35
CA VAL A 290 6.13 4.76 -10.63
C VAL A 290 5.19 4.57 -11.82
N THR A 291 4.05 3.89 -11.62
CA THR A 291 3.05 3.65 -12.68
C THR A 291 2.39 4.92 -13.20
N LEU A 292 2.47 6.04 -12.50
CA LEU A 292 1.99 7.34 -12.96
C LEU A 292 2.76 7.85 -14.20
N ILE A 293 3.92 7.27 -14.50
CA ILE A 293 4.75 7.68 -15.66
C ILE A 293 5.19 6.49 -16.53
N SER A 294 5.19 5.27 -15.99
CA SER A 294 5.74 4.09 -16.68
C SER A 294 4.75 3.37 -17.57
N GLN A 295 3.44 3.54 -17.37
CA GLN A 295 2.39 2.81 -18.09
C GLN A 295 1.17 3.69 -18.42
N ASP A 296 0.31 3.19 -19.31
CA ASP A 296 -0.86 3.93 -19.79
C ASP A 296 -1.96 4.08 -18.72
N LEU A 297 -2.11 3.10 -17.86
CA LEU A 297 -3.01 3.10 -16.73
C LEU A 297 -2.20 2.99 -15.44
N SER A 298 -2.20 4.04 -14.63
CA SER A 298 -1.58 3.99 -13.31
C SER A 298 -2.24 2.91 -12.43
N GLU A 299 -1.57 2.48 -11.39
CA GLU A 299 -2.16 1.57 -10.40
C GLU A 299 -3.49 2.09 -9.84
N PHE A 300 -3.62 3.41 -9.71
CA PHE A 300 -4.83 4.09 -9.26
C PHE A 300 -5.95 3.97 -10.28
N ALA A 301 -5.66 4.20 -11.56
CA ALA A 301 -6.61 4.02 -12.65
C ALA A 301 -7.08 2.55 -12.78
N LEU A 302 -6.14 1.60 -12.61
CA LEU A 302 -6.43 0.18 -12.61
C LEU A 302 -7.34 -0.20 -11.44
N HIS A 303 -7.05 0.32 -10.23
CA HIS A 303 -7.87 0.09 -9.04
C HIS A 303 -9.30 0.60 -9.25
N VAL A 304 -9.44 1.85 -9.72
CA VAL A 304 -10.75 2.47 -9.98
C VAL A 304 -11.53 1.70 -11.05
N ARG A 305 -10.90 1.31 -12.16
CA ARG A 305 -11.57 0.48 -13.17
C ARG A 305 -12.06 -0.85 -12.62
N ALA A 306 -11.22 -1.53 -11.84
CA ALA A 306 -11.54 -2.84 -11.29
C ALA A 306 -12.77 -2.80 -10.37
N PHE A 307 -12.79 -1.91 -9.37
CA PHE A 307 -13.91 -1.86 -8.44
C PHE A 307 -15.21 -1.29 -9.05
N LEU A 308 -15.10 -0.50 -10.11
CA LEU A 308 -16.28 -0.05 -10.85
C LEU A 308 -16.86 -1.13 -11.78
N GLY A 309 -16.28 -2.33 -11.83
CA GLY A 309 -16.71 -3.40 -12.73
C GLY A 309 -16.40 -3.12 -14.19
N MET A 310 -15.36 -2.36 -14.48
CA MET A 310 -14.87 -2.13 -15.84
C MET A 310 -13.77 -3.15 -16.19
N PRO A 311 -13.62 -3.56 -17.45
CA PRO A 311 -12.51 -4.38 -17.87
C PRO A 311 -11.20 -3.58 -17.82
N VAL A 312 -10.12 -4.28 -17.50
CA VAL A 312 -8.76 -3.73 -17.49
C VAL A 312 -8.09 -3.88 -18.84
N GLY A 313 -8.21 -5.08 -19.45
CA GLY A 313 -7.57 -5.39 -20.73
C GLY A 313 -6.03 -5.47 -20.60
N ALA A 314 -5.34 -5.09 -21.66
CA ALA A 314 -3.87 -5.10 -21.69
C ALA A 314 -3.29 -3.82 -21.06
N ILE A 315 -2.41 -3.98 -20.08
CA ILE A 315 -1.68 -2.87 -19.48
C ILE A 315 -0.43 -2.61 -20.34
N ARG A 316 -0.33 -1.41 -20.90
CA ARG A 316 0.79 -1.02 -21.77
C ARG A 316 1.84 -0.25 -20.98
N GLN A 317 3.06 -0.78 -20.94
CA GLN A 317 4.21 -0.07 -20.40
C GLN A 317 4.85 0.81 -21.48
N TYR A 318 5.22 2.04 -21.13
CA TYR A 318 5.87 2.98 -22.04
C TYR A 318 7.39 2.76 -22.14
N GLY A 319 8.01 2.30 -21.05
CA GLY A 319 9.44 2.05 -20.97
C GLY A 319 9.94 2.09 -19.52
N PRO A 320 11.27 2.02 -19.33
CA PRO A 320 11.87 2.10 -18.01
C PRO A 320 11.56 3.44 -17.31
N ALA A 321 11.15 3.35 -16.05
CA ALA A 321 10.84 4.52 -15.25
C ALA A 321 11.16 4.28 -13.77
N ALA A 322 11.28 5.35 -13.00
CA ALA A 322 11.52 5.30 -11.56
C ALA A 322 10.77 6.39 -10.81
N SER A 323 10.56 6.14 -9.54
CA SER A 323 10.04 7.08 -8.54
C SER A 323 11.05 7.23 -7.42
N ALA A 324 11.30 8.45 -6.94
CA ALA A 324 12.12 8.72 -5.77
C ALA A 324 11.41 9.69 -4.82
N VAL A 325 11.47 9.42 -3.52
CA VAL A 325 10.75 10.20 -2.52
C VAL A 325 11.39 11.56 -2.24
N ILE A 326 10.56 12.58 -2.02
CA ILE A 326 10.94 13.86 -1.42
C ILE A 326 10.70 13.70 0.08
N LEU A 327 11.78 13.50 0.83
CA LEU A 327 11.76 13.08 2.23
C LEU A 327 12.55 14.07 3.11
N PRO A 328 12.01 15.24 3.41
CA PRO A 328 12.65 16.20 4.31
C PRO A 328 12.57 15.75 5.77
N GLN A 329 13.41 16.37 6.60
CA GLN A 329 13.39 16.25 8.06
C GLN A 329 13.26 17.65 8.67
N LEU A 330 12.09 17.99 9.15
CA LEU A 330 11.79 19.24 9.85
C LEU A 330 10.48 19.12 10.63
N THR A 331 10.18 20.15 11.44
CA THR A 331 8.87 20.28 12.08
C THR A 331 8.23 21.60 11.62
N SER A 332 7.06 21.52 10.96
CA SER A 332 6.32 22.68 10.49
C SER A 332 4.83 22.38 10.27
N ARG A 333 3.99 23.39 10.46
CA ARG A 333 2.58 23.42 10.07
C ARG A 333 2.32 24.36 8.88
N ASN A 334 3.38 24.85 8.26
CA ASN A 334 3.30 25.72 7.08
C ASN A 334 4.34 25.28 6.05
N VAL A 335 4.12 24.10 5.47
CA VAL A 335 5.05 23.48 4.54
C VAL A 335 5.04 24.18 3.18
N THR A 336 6.21 24.62 2.72
CA THR A 336 6.41 25.19 1.39
C THR A 336 7.48 24.43 0.62
N PHE A 337 7.38 24.46 -0.71
CA PHE A 337 8.31 23.78 -1.61
C PHE A 337 9.02 24.80 -2.48
N ASP A 338 10.34 24.80 -2.45
CA ASP A 338 11.18 25.65 -3.26
C ASP A 338 11.94 24.83 -4.31
N ASN A 339 12.46 25.48 -5.35
CA ASN A 339 13.21 24.85 -6.43
C ASN A 339 12.45 23.77 -7.25
N VAL A 340 11.15 23.68 -7.14
CA VAL A 340 10.35 22.70 -7.90
C VAL A 340 10.60 22.79 -9.41
N HIS A 341 10.82 24.02 -9.94
CA HIS A 341 11.14 24.25 -11.33
C HIS A 341 12.44 23.59 -11.80
N ALA A 342 13.41 23.41 -10.89
CA ALA A 342 14.66 22.72 -11.18
C ALA A 342 14.51 21.19 -11.17
N ALA A 343 13.45 20.68 -10.56
CA ALA A 343 13.15 19.26 -10.49
C ALA A 343 12.41 18.73 -11.73
N VAL A 344 11.76 19.62 -12.50
CA VAL A 344 10.97 19.20 -13.68
C VAL A 344 11.76 19.38 -14.97
N GLY A 345 11.51 18.51 -15.96
CA GLY A 345 12.20 18.53 -17.25
C GLY A 345 11.66 17.44 -18.18
N ALA A 346 12.35 17.22 -19.29
CA ALA A 346 11.98 16.19 -20.24
C ALA A 346 12.01 14.79 -19.60
N GLY A 347 10.84 14.12 -19.57
CA GLY A 347 10.69 12.81 -18.96
C GLY A 347 10.74 12.81 -17.43
N VAL A 348 10.57 13.98 -16.79
CA VAL A 348 10.52 14.11 -15.32
C VAL A 348 9.23 14.80 -14.88
N GLN A 349 8.56 14.25 -13.88
CA GLN A 349 7.37 14.80 -13.24
C GLN A 349 7.56 14.83 -11.73
N VAL A 350 6.84 15.73 -11.05
CA VAL A 350 6.83 15.81 -9.58
C VAL A 350 5.38 15.68 -9.09
N ARG A 351 5.20 14.94 -8.00
CA ARG A 351 3.93 14.90 -7.25
C ARG A 351 4.19 15.42 -5.84
N LEU A 352 3.59 16.54 -5.49
CA LEU A 352 3.58 17.08 -4.12
C LEU A 352 2.29 16.65 -3.46
N PHE A 353 2.40 15.96 -2.34
CA PHE A 353 1.23 15.32 -1.72
C PHE A 353 0.25 16.32 -1.11
N GLY A 354 0.77 17.46 -0.59
CA GLY A 354 -0.05 18.46 0.08
C GLY A 354 -0.37 18.09 1.52
N LYS A 355 0.52 17.33 2.21
CA LYS A 355 0.35 17.07 3.64
C LYS A 355 0.43 18.37 4.42
N PRO A 356 -0.52 18.65 5.35
CA PRO A 356 -0.64 19.97 6.00
C PRO A 356 0.51 20.29 6.96
N GLU A 357 1.12 19.25 7.51
CA GLU A 357 2.19 19.39 8.50
C GLU A 357 3.24 18.28 8.36
N ILE A 358 4.40 18.56 8.91
CA ILE A 358 5.49 17.60 9.09
C ILE A 358 6.04 17.71 10.52
N ASP A 359 6.29 16.56 11.14
CA ASP A 359 7.02 16.44 12.40
C ASP A 359 8.06 15.33 12.26
N GLY A 360 9.33 15.71 12.29
CA GLY A 360 10.47 14.84 12.03
C GLY A 360 10.65 14.52 10.53
N THR A 361 10.68 13.25 10.17
CA THR A 361 10.87 12.77 8.79
C THR A 361 9.53 12.30 8.20
N ARG A 362 9.12 12.84 7.06
CA ARG A 362 7.86 12.47 6.39
C ARG A 362 7.97 12.63 4.89
N ARG A 363 7.46 11.65 4.13
CA ARG A 363 7.35 11.76 2.67
C ARG A 363 6.34 12.84 2.30
N LEU A 364 6.76 13.86 1.56
CA LEU A 364 5.94 14.99 1.14
C LEU A 364 5.69 15.03 -0.36
N GLY A 365 6.34 14.17 -1.11
CA GLY A 365 6.19 14.06 -2.55
C GLY A 365 7.05 12.95 -3.14
N VAL A 366 6.94 12.79 -4.45
CA VAL A 366 7.81 11.95 -5.27
C VAL A 366 8.20 12.70 -6.54
N ALA A 367 9.43 12.44 -7.01
CA ALA A 367 9.85 12.74 -8.37
C ALA A 367 9.80 11.46 -9.20
N LEU A 368 9.21 11.53 -10.37
CA LEU A 368 9.02 10.45 -11.32
C LEU A 368 9.88 10.73 -12.55
N ALA A 369 10.60 9.74 -13.06
CA ALA A 369 11.41 9.92 -14.25
C ALA A 369 11.37 8.71 -15.18
N THR A 370 11.46 8.98 -16.49
CA THR A 370 11.71 7.97 -17.52
C THR A 370 13.18 7.98 -17.92
N GLY A 371 13.71 6.84 -18.37
CA GLY A 371 15.07 6.69 -18.85
C GLY A 371 15.17 5.68 -20.00
N GLU A 372 16.33 5.58 -20.63
CA GLU A 372 16.62 4.53 -21.62
C GLU A 372 16.70 3.15 -20.94
N ASN A 373 17.12 3.14 -19.68
CA ASN A 373 17.15 1.97 -18.81
C ASN A 373 16.76 2.37 -17.38
N VAL A 374 16.60 1.37 -16.52
CA VAL A 374 16.17 1.56 -15.12
C VAL A 374 17.17 2.40 -14.31
N GLU A 375 18.48 2.16 -14.51
CA GLU A 375 19.53 2.87 -13.77
C GLU A 375 19.48 4.38 -14.06
N GLU A 376 19.33 4.75 -15.31
CA GLU A 376 19.18 6.16 -15.72
C GLU A 376 17.91 6.77 -15.13
N ALA A 377 16.78 6.06 -15.19
CA ALA A 377 15.52 6.53 -14.62
C ALA A 377 15.65 6.79 -13.10
N VAL A 378 16.27 5.87 -12.36
CA VAL A 378 16.52 6.01 -10.91
C VAL A 378 17.43 7.22 -10.62
N ILE A 379 18.52 7.39 -11.37
CA ILE A 379 19.44 8.53 -11.21
C ILE A 379 18.69 9.85 -11.45
N LYS A 380 17.90 9.93 -12.52
CA LYS A 380 17.09 11.12 -12.85
C LYS A 380 16.04 11.41 -11.78
N ALA A 381 15.30 10.40 -11.30
CA ALA A 381 14.28 10.57 -10.27
C ALA A 381 14.90 11.06 -8.95
N LYS A 382 16.00 10.46 -8.51
CA LYS A 382 16.74 10.87 -7.30
C LYS A 382 17.28 12.29 -7.41
N LYS A 383 17.87 12.63 -8.55
CA LYS A 383 18.36 13.99 -8.82
C LYS A 383 17.23 15.00 -8.78
N ALA A 384 16.10 14.69 -9.42
CA ALA A 384 14.92 15.55 -9.39
C ALA A 384 14.37 15.74 -7.96
N ALA A 385 14.22 14.66 -7.20
CA ALA A 385 13.79 14.72 -5.81
C ALA A 385 14.72 15.58 -4.94
N SER A 386 16.05 15.50 -5.16
CA SER A 386 17.04 16.28 -4.40
C SER A 386 17.04 17.79 -4.71
N HIS A 387 16.47 18.21 -5.84
CA HIS A 387 16.32 19.65 -6.17
C HIS A 387 15.20 20.29 -5.39
N VAL A 388 14.18 19.55 -4.98
CA VAL A 388 13.05 20.10 -4.22
C VAL A 388 13.48 20.36 -2.78
N THR A 389 13.52 21.63 -2.40
CA THR A 389 13.81 22.04 -1.04
C THR A 389 12.50 22.31 -0.29
N VAL A 390 12.35 21.70 0.88
CA VAL A 390 11.17 21.90 1.74
C VAL A 390 11.52 22.87 2.85
N LYS A 391 10.67 23.89 3.04
CA LYS A 391 10.77 24.90 4.07
C LYS A 391 9.50 24.92 4.92
N GLY A 392 9.63 25.34 6.17
CA GLY A 392 8.54 25.45 7.11
C GLY A 392 8.48 26.80 7.80
#